data_d274a92a785b2c0f03b635ccacc4ee95
#
_entry.id   d274a92a785b2c0f03b635ccacc4ee95
#
_cell.length_a   1.000
_cell.length_b   1.000
_cell.length_c   1.000
_cell.angle_alpha   90.00
_cell.angle_beta   90.00
_cell.angle_gamma   90.00
#
_symmetry.space_group_name_H-M   'P 1'
#
loop_
_entity.id
_entity.type
_entity.pdbx_description
1 polymer ?
#
loop_
_entity_poly.entity_id
_entity_poly.type
_entity_poly.pdbx_seq_one_letter_code
_entity_poly.pdbx_strand_id
1 'polypeptide(L)'
;MSFIMRPIRFASTGHIIEGSGLFDGSTGYLSQTPSAGDSNQKWTLEFIVKHTDLSGTTVLFEAGTGSGDYCALKWNNTTHELLWEHTETSAVSSIVTTPVFRDLGAYYHIVLAADTTQADAANRFKFYVNGTQITSFSTNTRGAQNHATFIGKANAHVVGRRVTTSSQFLKDYLARFTYIDNQQLAPTDFGEVTDDGFWQINDASGLTFVPDENIAGSNTDDSVNTSTTTAYTFSNQAIGTASADRVVIVTVAASRDTAVTPVMSSLTIGGVTATQAVWDISQINYPTGIFFATVPSGTTADVVATFSAAHNSCGIGVYTTTGVDSVYSTVSASYSSATTDLTGVMHVPAGGYVVGVVNSVSTSTHVWTELTEDFDGIVDSDDAHSGASKAYSASTDITVTVNPTGTAAAIMALVVFVPSGTGADYGLNGFLLEGGSAISAGTDSSGNSNNFTKTGTITATNDSPTNGGDDDEYGNYSTIDPLNTRTTTNTHV
;
A
#
# COMPACT_ATOMS: atom_id res chain seq x y z
N MET A 1 17.54 24.17 16.00
CA MET A 1 16.14 24.21 16.47
C MET A 1 15.98 23.06 17.46
N SER A 2 15.53 23.32 18.68
CA SER A 2 15.36 22.25 19.67
C SER A 2 14.12 21.42 19.27
N PHE A 3 14.30 20.12 19.08
CA PHE A 3 13.18 19.21 18.87
C PHE A 3 12.51 18.98 20.24
N ILE A 4 11.29 19.48 20.40
CA ILE A 4 10.49 19.25 21.59
C ILE A 4 9.57 18.07 21.30
N MET A 5 9.90 16.92 21.87
CA MET A 5 9.04 15.74 21.81
C MET A 5 7.88 15.93 22.79
N ARG A 6 6.66 15.75 22.31
CA ARG A 6 5.48 15.77 23.17
C ARG A 6 5.47 14.52 24.05
N PRO A 7 5.22 14.65 25.35
CA PRO A 7 5.00 13.49 26.17
C PRO A 7 3.70 12.78 25.78
N ILE A 8 3.71 11.46 25.81
CA ILE A 8 2.50 10.67 25.66
C ILE A 8 1.75 10.72 26.99
N ARG A 9 0.45 11.05 26.93
CA ARG A 9 -0.48 10.90 28.05
C ARG A 9 -1.57 9.92 27.66
N PHE A 10 -1.91 9.10 28.58
CA PHE A 10 -3.03 8.18 28.48
C PHE A 10 -4.16 8.71 29.34
N ALA A 11 -5.14 9.33 28.71
CA ALA A 11 -6.33 9.81 29.40
C ALA A 11 -7.31 8.63 29.58
N SER A 12 -8.10 8.67 30.62
CA SER A 12 -9.12 7.67 30.94
C SER A 12 -10.25 7.52 29.91
N THR A 13 -10.17 8.25 28.79
CA THR A 13 -11.16 8.25 27.70
C THR A 13 -10.54 7.87 26.33
N GLY A 14 -9.22 7.61 26.27
CA GLY A 14 -8.53 7.18 25.04
C GLY A 14 -8.62 5.67 24.81
N HIS A 15 -8.10 5.24 23.67
CA HIS A 15 -7.99 3.81 23.34
C HIS A 15 -7.06 3.10 24.33
N ILE A 16 -7.48 1.91 24.81
CA ILE A 16 -6.72 1.08 25.75
C ILE A 16 -6.03 -0.03 24.98
N ILE A 17 -4.70 -0.09 25.08
CA ILE A 17 -3.90 -1.19 24.57
C ILE A 17 -3.60 -2.14 25.74
N GLU A 18 -4.05 -3.39 25.65
CA GLU A 18 -3.88 -4.37 26.71
C GLU A 18 -2.51 -5.05 26.64
N GLY A 19 -1.52 -4.44 27.30
CA GLY A 19 -0.18 -4.99 27.46
C GLY A 19 0.69 -4.84 26.20
N SER A 20 1.81 -5.55 26.21
CA SER A 20 2.81 -5.56 25.14
C SER A 20 3.50 -6.91 25.01
N GLY A 21 4.12 -7.17 23.87
CA GLY A 21 5.05 -8.28 23.68
C GLY A 21 6.47 -7.85 24.03
N LEU A 22 7.09 -8.51 25.01
CA LEU A 22 8.52 -8.36 25.32
C LEU A 22 9.33 -9.32 24.45
N PHE A 23 10.18 -8.79 23.59
CA PHE A 23 11.15 -9.56 22.81
C PHE A 23 12.40 -9.85 23.64
N ASP A 24 12.93 -11.07 23.52
CA ASP A 24 14.02 -11.57 24.39
C ASP A 24 15.43 -11.10 23.99
N GLY A 25 15.57 -10.37 22.89
CA GLY A 25 16.85 -9.88 22.39
C GLY A 25 17.78 -10.94 21.79
N SER A 26 17.32 -12.17 21.61
CA SER A 26 18.16 -13.29 21.21
C SER A 26 17.52 -14.31 20.25
N THR A 27 16.26 -14.64 20.43
CA THR A 27 15.57 -15.70 19.68
C THR A 27 14.21 -15.27 19.13
N GLY A 28 13.53 -14.33 19.80
CA GLY A 28 12.16 -13.92 19.51
C GLY A 28 12.04 -13.04 18.28
N TYR A 29 11.23 -13.45 17.33
CA TYR A 29 10.83 -12.64 16.17
C TYR A 29 9.51 -13.13 15.56
N LEU A 30 8.88 -12.27 14.77
CA LEU A 30 7.70 -12.58 13.97
C LEU A 30 8.08 -12.52 12.51
N SER A 31 7.56 -13.43 11.67
CA SER A 31 7.82 -13.45 10.24
C SER A 31 6.60 -13.83 9.42
N GLN A 32 6.46 -13.20 8.25
CA GLN A 32 5.51 -13.58 7.22
C GLN A 32 6.11 -13.35 5.82
N THR A 33 5.51 -13.95 4.82
CA THR A 33 5.73 -13.61 3.42
C THR A 33 4.37 -13.31 2.82
N PRO A 34 4.01 -12.02 2.67
CA PRO A 34 2.73 -11.64 2.12
C PRO A 34 2.64 -11.99 0.64
N SER A 35 1.44 -11.91 0.05
CA SER A 35 1.28 -11.80 -1.39
C SER A 35 1.94 -10.49 -1.90
N ALA A 36 1.98 -10.27 -3.23
CA ALA A 36 2.31 -8.94 -3.72
C ALA A 36 1.20 -7.98 -3.26
N GLY A 37 1.58 -6.86 -2.63
CA GLY A 37 0.64 -5.85 -2.13
C GLY A 37 0.15 -4.91 -3.23
N ASP A 38 -0.73 -4.01 -2.85
CA ASP A 38 -1.28 -2.99 -3.73
C ASP A 38 -0.20 -1.99 -4.17
N SER A 39 0.76 -1.71 -3.30
CA SER A 39 1.89 -0.84 -3.64
C SER A 39 3.16 -1.19 -2.87
N ASN A 40 4.29 -1.14 -3.55
CA ASN A 40 5.61 -1.17 -2.94
C ASN A 40 6.28 0.22 -2.92
N GLN A 41 5.54 1.25 -3.30
CA GLN A 41 5.99 2.65 -3.37
C GLN A 41 5.30 3.54 -2.34
N LYS A 42 4.09 3.16 -1.91
CA LYS A 42 3.31 3.86 -0.88
C LYS A 42 2.99 2.90 0.26
N TRP A 43 3.23 3.33 1.49
CA TRP A 43 2.91 2.54 2.68
C TRP A 43 3.15 3.34 3.95
N THR A 44 2.58 2.88 5.06
CA THR A 44 2.82 3.43 6.39
C THR A 44 3.11 2.32 7.39
N LEU A 45 4.16 2.47 8.18
CA LEU A 45 4.49 1.67 9.35
C LEU A 45 4.26 2.51 10.61
N GLU A 46 3.54 1.97 11.58
CA GLU A 46 3.29 2.60 12.86
C GLU A 46 3.66 1.64 14.00
N PHE A 47 4.40 2.14 14.99
CA PHE A 47 4.88 1.36 16.13
C PHE A 47 4.60 2.09 17.44
N ILE A 48 4.23 1.33 18.47
CA ILE A 48 4.27 1.79 19.87
C ILE A 48 5.26 0.87 20.60
N VAL A 49 6.42 1.42 20.94
CA VAL A 49 7.57 0.65 21.42
C VAL A 49 8.24 1.34 22.63
N LYS A 50 8.72 0.54 23.60
CA LYS A 50 9.48 1.00 24.75
C LYS A 50 10.79 0.22 24.87
N HIS A 51 11.88 0.93 25.06
CA HIS A 51 13.18 0.33 25.27
C HIS A 51 13.31 -0.39 26.61
N THR A 52 14.01 -1.53 26.62
CA THR A 52 14.46 -2.18 27.85
C THR A 52 15.90 -1.85 28.18
N ASP A 53 16.74 -1.67 27.18
CA ASP A 53 18.12 -1.20 27.29
C ASP A 53 18.54 -0.43 26.01
N LEU A 54 19.68 0.24 26.07
CA LEU A 54 20.22 1.06 24.99
C LEU A 54 21.49 0.46 24.36
N SER A 55 21.67 -0.84 24.41
CA SER A 55 22.89 -1.49 23.90
C SER A 55 22.66 -2.16 22.54
N GLY A 56 23.61 -1.98 21.61
CA GLY A 56 23.60 -2.61 20.29
C GLY A 56 22.53 -2.07 19.34
N THR A 57 22.66 -2.34 18.05
CA THR A 57 21.62 -2.01 17.06
C THR A 57 20.58 -3.11 17.02
N THR A 58 19.29 -2.73 17.05
CA THR A 58 18.16 -3.66 16.99
C THR A 58 17.23 -3.30 15.83
N VAL A 59 16.61 -4.31 15.23
CA VAL A 59 15.66 -4.16 14.12
C VAL A 59 14.25 -4.16 14.67
N LEU A 60 13.50 -3.10 14.38
CA LEU A 60 12.05 -3.06 14.60
C LEU A 60 11.37 -3.90 13.52
N PHE A 61 11.68 -3.59 12.26
CA PHE A 61 11.09 -4.26 11.11
C PHE A 61 12.08 -4.31 9.94
N GLU A 62 12.13 -5.43 9.22
CA GLU A 62 12.92 -5.59 8.00
C GLU A 62 12.12 -6.40 6.98
N ALA A 63 12.10 -5.94 5.73
CA ALA A 63 11.55 -6.66 4.58
C ALA A 63 12.64 -6.82 3.52
N GLY A 64 12.77 -8.02 2.93
CA GLY A 64 13.80 -8.24 1.91
C GLY A 64 14.01 -9.69 1.52
N THR A 65 14.95 -9.89 0.58
CA THR A 65 15.32 -11.21 0.04
C THR A 65 16.72 -11.66 0.46
N GLY A 66 17.56 -10.73 0.94
CA GLY A 66 18.95 -11.05 1.22
C GLY A 66 19.69 -9.95 2.00
N SER A 67 20.97 -10.20 2.31
CA SER A 67 21.81 -9.25 3.07
C SER A 67 22.15 -7.98 2.31
N GLY A 68 21.97 -7.98 0.98
CA GLY A 68 22.17 -6.83 0.10
C GLY A 68 20.88 -6.22 -0.42
N ASP A 69 19.73 -6.86 -0.18
CA ASP A 69 18.43 -6.51 -0.77
C ASP A 69 17.36 -6.50 0.31
N TYR A 70 17.20 -5.35 0.99
CA TYR A 70 16.28 -5.17 2.11
C TYR A 70 15.90 -3.71 2.35
N CYS A 71 14.80 -3.51 3.06
CA CYS A 71 14.42 -2.28 3.74
C CYS A 71 14.31 -2.54 5.24
N ALA A 72 14.83 -1.65 6.09
CA ALA A 72 14.79 -1.84 7.53
C ALA A 72 14.55 -0.54 8.31
N LEU A 73 13.71 -0.61 9.34
CA LEU A 73 13.61 0.38 10.39
C LEU A 73 14.32 -0.17 11.65
N LYS A 74 15.26 0.60 12.19
CA LYS A 74 16.16 0.15 13.26
C LYS A 74 16.32 1.21 14.33
N TRP A 75 16.62 0.74 15.54
CA TRP A 75 17.28 1.55 16.55
C TRP A 75 18.80 1.44 16.42
N ASN A 76 19.48 2.58 16.29
CA ASN A 76 20.91 2.65 16.49
C ASN A 76 21.19 2.91 17.98
N ASN A 77 21.26 1.85 18.77
CA ASN A 77 21.44 2.00 20.22
C ASN A 77 22.84 2.44 20.64
N THR A 78 23.78 2.66 19.72
CA THR A 78 25.06 3.30 20.01
C THR A 78 24.93 4.82 20.06
N THR A 79 24.16 5.39 19.13
CA THR A 79 23.90 6.81 19.02
C THR A 79 22.48 7.18 19.47
N HIS A 80 21.61 6.18 19.67
CA HIS A 80 20.21 6.28 20.11
C HIS A 80 19.30 7.01 19.11
N GLU A 81 19.60 6.85 17.84
CA GLU A 81 18.85 7.43 16.72
C GLU A 81 17.92 6.39 16.10
N LEU A 82 16.88 6.85 15.43
CA LEU A 82 16.06 6.02 14.54
C LEU A 82 16.67 6.04 13.14
N LEU A 83 16.83 4.87 12.54
CA LEU A 83 17.50 4.65 11.26
C LEU A 83 16.58 3.91 10.31
N TRP A 84 16.36 4.48 9.12
CA TRP A 84 15.82 3.79 7.95
C TRP A 84 16.91 3.50 6.94
N GLU A 85 16.93 2.26 6.47
CA GLU A 85 17.83 1.81 5.40
C GLU A 85 17.04 1.13 4.29
N HIS A 86 17.41 1.41 3.05
CA HIS A 86 17.01 0.65 1.88
C HIS A 86 18.25 0.36 1.05
N THR A 87 18.49 -0.92 0.78
CA THR A 87 19.67 -1.41 0.05
C THR A 87 19.22 -2.38 -1.05
N GLU A 88 19.76 -2.18 -2.26
CA GLU A 88 19.67 -3.09 -3.41
C GLU A 88 21.07 -3.24 -3.98
N THR A 89 21.80 -4.31 -3.60
CA THR A 89 23.23 -4.51 -3.91
C THR A 89 24.12 -3.34 -3.42
N SER A 90 23.57 -2.13 -3.35
CA SER A 90 24.17 -0.90 -2.82
C SER A 90 23.12 -0.07 -2.10
N ALA A 91 23.54 0.89 -1.28
CA ALA A 91 22.63 1.76 -0.55
C ALA A 91 21.77 2.61 -1.51
N VAL A 92 20.45 2.50 -1.40
CA VAL A 92 19.44 3.27 -2.17
C VAL A 92 18.96 4.46 -1.33
N SER A 93 18.58 4.22 -0.07
CA SER A 93 18.27 5.29 0.87
C SER A 93 18.84 4.98 2.25
N SER A 94 19.23 6.03 2.96
CA SER A 94 19.68 5.99 4.35
C SER A 94 19.26 7.27 5.02
N ILE A 95 18.41 7.17 6.04
CA ILE A 95 17.86 8.30 6.77
C ILE A 95 18.07 8.05 8.26
N VAL A 96 18.85 8.90 8.91
CA VAL A 96 19.17 8.81 10.33
C VAL A 96 18.68 10.07 11.01
N THR A 97 17.87 9.93 12.05
CA THR A 97 17.35 11.10 12.79
C THR A 97 18.46 11.81 13.56
N THR A 98 18.38 13.14 13.70
CA THR A 98 19.22 13.87 14.64
C THR A 98 18.70 13.75 16.08
N PRO A 99 17.38 13.79 16.32
CA PRO A 99 16.83 13.46 17.64
C PRO A 99 17.22 12.05 18.09
N VAL A 100 17.47 11.92 19.39
CA VAL A 100 17.86 10.66 20.05
C VAL A 100 16.79 10.22 21.05
N PHE A 101 16.61 8.91 21.19
CA PHE A 101 15.55 8.27 21.95
C PHE A 101 16.17 7.38 23.02
N ARG A 102 16.18 7.84 24.31
CA ARG A 102 16.92 7.21 25.41
C ARG A 102 16.09 6.93 26.65
N ASP A 103 14.81 7.29 26.63
CA ASP A 103 13.96 7.06 27.79
C ASP A 103 13.53 5.60 27.83
N LEU A 104 13.96 4.90 28.89
CA LEU A 104 13.58 3.50 29.13
C LEU A 104 12.22 3.39 29.86
N GLY A 105 11.69 4.49 30.37
CA GLY A 105 10.43 4.52 31.09
C GLY A 105 9.22 4.87 30.23
N ALA A 106 9.45 5.36 29.01
CA ALA A 106 8.37 5.83 28.14
C ALA A 106 8.22 5.02 26.86
N TYR A 107 6.98 4.85 26.43
CA TYR A 107 6.69 4.37 25.07
C TYR A 107 6.88 5.50 24.04
N TYR A 108 7.39 5.13 22.90
CA TYR A 108 7.46 5.98 21.72
C TYR A 108 6.41 5.53 20.73
N HIS A 109 5.58 6.46 20.25
CA HIS A 109 4.73 6.26 19.09
C HIS A 109 5.48 6.72 17.86
N ILE A 110 5.83 5.83 16.96
CA ILE A 110 6.63 6.08 15.77
C ILE A 110 5.75 5.84 14.54
N VAL A 111 5.74 6.81 13.62
CA VAL A 111 5.13 6.63 12.30
C VAL A 111 6.19 6.91 11.24
N LEU A 112 6.41 5.95 10.36
CA LEU A 112 7.20 6.07 9.14
C LEU A 112 6.28 5.88 7.94
N ALA A 113 6.02 6.96 7.22
CA ALA A 113 5.13 6.98 6.07
C ALA A 113 5.92 7.24 4.79
N ALA A 114 5.74 6.39 3.78
CA ALA A 114 6.44 6.44 2.51
C ALA A 114 5.50 6.67 1.33
N ASP A 115 5.94 7.51 0.40
CA ASP A 115 5.41 7.65 -0.95
C ASP A 115 6.56 8.04 -1.89
N THR A 116 7.18 7.05 -2.51
CA THR A 116 8.33 7.29 -3.39
C THR A 116 7.95 7.92 -4.73
N THR A 117 6.66 8.02 -5.05
CA THR A 117 6.17 8.67 -6.27
C THR A 117 6.28 10.20 -6.20
N GLN A 118 6.48 10.76 -4.99
CA GLN A 118 6.62 12.18 -4.78
C GLN A 118 7.82 12.78 -5.53
N ALA A 119 7.57 13.86 -6.27
CA ALA A 119 8.63 14.58 -7.01
C ALA A 119 9.67 15.17 -6.04
N ASP A 120 9.21 15.79 -4.94
CA ASP A 120 10.09 16.27 -3.88
C ASP A 120 10.59 15.11 -3.01
N ALA A 121 11.90 14.93 -2.95
CA ALA A 121 12.53 13.89 -2.14
C ALA A 121 12.18 14.01 -0.65
N ALA A 122 11.95 15.22 -0.12
CA ALA A 122 11.59 15.43 1.27
C ALA A 122 10.23 14.81 1.63
N ASN A 123 9.34 14.66 0.67
CA ASN A 123 8.01 14.08 0.84
C ASN A 123 7.96 12.56 0.65
N ARG A 124 9.04 11.91 0.16
CA ARG A 124 9.06 10.46 -0.08
C ARG A 124 9.05 9.62 1.18
N PHE A 125 9.67 10.12 2.25
CA PHE A 125 9.67 9.47 3.57
C PHE A 125 9.45 10.51 4.65
N LYS A 126 8.43 10.31 5.47
CA LYS A 126 8.08 11.18 6.58
C LYS A 126 8.18 10.42 7.88
N PHE A 127 8.89 10.96 8.85
CA PHE A 127 9.08 10.38 10.17
C PHE A 127 8.35 11.21 11.20
N TYR A 128 7.64 10.55 12.08
CA TYR A 128 6.98 11.20 13.21
C TYR A 128 7.24 10.42 14.49
N VAL A 129 7.40 11.13 15.60
CA VAL A 129 7.45 10.55 16.93
C VAL A 129 6.51 11.34 17.83
N ASN A 130 5.60 10.63 18.51
CA ASN A 130 4.57 11.20 19.37
C ASN A 130 3.83 12.36 18.67
N GLY A 131 3.35 12.12 17.46
CA GLY A 131 2.63 13.07 16.63
C GLY A 131 3.46 14.23 16.04
N THR A 132 4.75 14.33 16.37
CA THR A 132 5.61 15.42 15.91
C THR A 132 6.51 14.95 14.75
N GLN A 133 6.48 15.68 13.62
CA GLN A 133 7.32 15.35 12.48
C GLN A 133 8.80 15.63 12.78
N ILE A 134 9.65 14.66 12.48
CA ILE A 134 11.10 14.84 12.49
C ILE A 134 11.52 15.47 11.15
N THR A 135 12.19 16.61 11.22
CA THR A 135 12.69 17.35 10.05
C THR A 135 14.20 17.51 10.07
N SER A 136 14.87 17.04 11.14
CA SER A 136 16.34 17.11 11.30
C SER A 136 16.94 15.71 11.24
N PHE A 137 17.88 15.51 10.32
CA PHE A 137 18.52 14.24 10.04
C PHE A 137 20.04 14.40 10.01
N SER A 138 20.77 13.47 10.61
CA SER A 138 22.23 13.38 10.54
C SER A 138 22.69 12.74 9.20
N THR A 139 21.87 11.86 8.64
CA THR A 139 21.97 11.33 7.27
C THR A 139 20.60 11.43 6.60
N ASN A 140 20.53 11.85 5.33
CA ASN A 140 19.26 12.09 4.65
C ASN A 140 19.33 11.78 3.15
N THR A 141 19.65 10.54 2.81
CA THR A 141 19.62 10.03 1.42
C THR A 141 18.29 9.31 1.17
N ARG A 142 17.51 9.77 0.20
CA ARG A 142 16.11 9.37 0.01
C ARG A 142 15.82 8.70 -1.34
N GLY A 143 16.69 7.96 -1.92
CA GLY A 143 16.42 7.24 -3.17
C GLY A 143 15.85 8.08 -4.33
N ALA A 144 15.71 7.48 -5.51
CA ALA A 144 15.09 8.12 -6.67
C ALA A 144 13.55 8.20 -6.54
N GLN A 145 12.93 9.07 -7.35
CA GLN A 145 11.49 9.07 -7.55
C GLN A 145 11.04 7.75 -8.16
N ASN A 146 9.87 7.27 -7.77
CA ASN A 146 9.27 6.00 -8.19
C ASN A 146 10.11 4.76 -7.84
N HIS A 147 11.06 4.86 -6.92
CA HIS A 147 11.84 3.71 -6.50
C HIS A 147 10.99 2.77 -5.64
N ALA A 148 10.89 1.51 -6.06
CA ALA A 148 10.12 0.48 -5.37
C ALA A 148 10.87 -0.03 -4.13
N THR A 149 10.21 -0.13 -3.00
CA THR A 149 10.78 -0.71 -1.77
C THR A 149 10.57 -2.22 -1.69
N PHE A 150 11.15 -2.90 -0.68
CA PHE A 150 10.85 -4.31 -0.39
C PHE A 150 9.57 -4.49 0.43
N ILE A 151 9.02 -3.43 0.99
CA ILE A 151 7.73 -3.46 1.71
C ILE A 151 6.60 -3.57 0.68
N GLY A 152 5.61 -4.40 0.93
CA GLY A 152 4.51 -4.67 0.01
C GLY A 152 4.87 -5.64 -1.14
N LYS A 153 6.07 -6.23 -1.16
CA LYS A 153 6.45 -7.29 -2.11
C LYS A 153 6.25 -8.68 -1.50
N ALA A 154 6.11 -9.70 -2.36
CA ALA A 154 6.08 -11.11 -1.96
C ALA A 154 7.48 -11.62 -1.54
N ASN A 155 8.01 -11.06 -0.45
CA ASN A 155 9.29 -11.43 0.16
C ASN A 155 9.15 -11.48 1.68
N ALA A 156 10.18 -11.95 2.37
CA ALA A 156 10.12 -12.06 3.82
C ALA A 156 9.97 -10.69 4.49
N HIS A 157 9.02 -10.58 5.40
CA HIS A 157 8.77 -9.45 6.30
C HIS A 157 8.98 -9.95 7.73
N VAL A 158 9.86 -9.31 8.49
CA VAL A 158 10.28 -9.77 9.81
C VAL A 158 10.23 -8.63 10.82
N VAL A 159 9.59 -8.88 11.96
CA VAL A 159 9.59 -8.01 13.13
C VAL A 159 10.58 -8.55 14.15
N GLY A 160 11.48 -7.72 14.61
CA GLY A 160 12.35 -8.05 15.74
C GLY A 160 13.70 -8.68 15.41
N ARG A 161 14.09 -8.81 14.14
CA ARG A 161 15.46 -9.17 13.73
C ARG A 161 15.72 -8.90 12.26
N ARG A 162 16.94 -9.12 11.81
CA ARG A 162 17.27 -9.14 10.38
C ARG A 162 16.65 -10.33 9.65
N VAL A 163 16.23 -10.12 8.41
CA VAL A 163 15.65 -11.18 7.54
C VAL A 163 16.62 -12.32 7.33
N THR A 164 17.86 -12.02 6.99
CA THR A 164 18.84 -13.02 6.48
C THR A 164 19.84 -13.51 7.49
N THR A 165 19.98 -12.84 8.61
CA THR A 165 20.93 -13.21 9.67
C THR A 165 20.23 -13.22 11.02
N SER A 166 20.49 -14.23 11.83
CA SER A 166 20.05 -14.27 13.22
C SER A 166 20.84 -13.27 14.07
N SER A 167 20.61 -11.99 13.84
CA SER A 167 21.32 -10.89 14.50
C SER A 167 20.44 -9.65 14.64
N GLN A 168 20.87 -8.69 15.45
CA GLN A 168 20.17 -7.44 15.74
C GLN A 168 18.75 -7.67 16.27
N PHE A 169 18.60 -8.68 17.12
CA PHE A 169 17.31 -9.01 17.73
C PHE A 169 16.77 -7.85 18.55
N LEU A 170 15.48 -7.62 18.42
CA LEU A 170 14.73 -6.69 19.26
C LEU A 170 14.68 -7.23 20.69
N LYS A 171 14.81 -6.33 21.65
CA LYS A 171 14.77 -6.64 23.09
C LYS A 171 13.84 -5.68 23.85
N ASP A 172 12.98 -5.02 23.13
CA ASP A 172 12.08 -3.98 23.60
C ASP A 172 10.66 -4.53 23.81
N TYR A 173 9.85 -3.72 24.50
CA TYR A 173 8.40 -3.92 24.53
C TYR A 173 7.79 -3.34 23.28
N LEU A 174 6.98 -4.13 22.57
CA LEU A 174 6.17 -3.69 21.44
C LEU A 174 4.70 -3.81 21.84
N ALA A 175 3.98 -2.70 21.88
CA ALA A 175 2.56 -2.67 22.27
C ALA A 175 1.64 -2.65 21.05
N ARG A 176 2.06 -2.00 19.95
CA ARG A 176 1.34 -2.00 18.69
C ARG A 176 2.32 -1.94 17.51
N PHE A 177 1.98 -2.65 16.44
CA PHE A 177 2.59 -2.51 15.13
C PHE A 177 1.50 -2.57 14.08
N THR A 178 1.36 -1.49 13.32
CA THR A 178 0.40 -1.36 12.22
C THR A 178 1.16 -1.18 10.91
N TYR A 179 0.73 -1.91 9.90
CA TYR A 179 1.12 -1.69 8.51
C TYR A 179 -0.09 -1.33 7.67
N ILE A 180 0.01 -0.21 6.96
CA ILE A 180 -0.99 0.23 5.99
C ILE A 180 -0.38 0.12 4.61
N ASP A 181 -0.99 -0.71 3.76
CA ASP A 181 -0.59 -0.90 2.37
C ASP A 181 -1.18 0.23 1.51
N ASN A 182 -0.39 0.71 0.55
CA ASN A 182 -0.76 1.69 -0.46
C ASN A 182 -1.14 3.12 0.03
N GLN A 183 -0.91 3.48 1.29
CA GLN A 183 -1.19 4.84 1.79
C GLN A 183 -0.03 5.44 2.56
N GLN A 184 0.27 6.75 2.30
CA GLN A 184 1.19 7.56 3.12
C GLN A 184 0.38 8.38 4.12
N LEU A 185 0.15 7.83 5.31
CA LEU A 185 -0.68 8.43 6.35
C LEU A 185 0.06 9.44 7.22
N ALA A 186 -0.70 10.32 7.86
CA ALA A 186 -0.22 11.21 8.90
C ALA A 186 -0.32 10.54 10.29
N PRO A 187 0.40 11.02 11.32
CA PRO A 187 0.27 10.47 12.66
C PRO A 187 -1.12 10.69 13.25
N THR A 188 -1.90 11.66 12.74
CA THR A 188 -3.27 11.95 13.16
C THR A 188 -4.28 10.86 12.81
N ASP A 189 -3.93 9.94 11.93
CA ASP A 189 -4.75 8.74 11.67
C ASP A 189 -4.65 7.72 12.82
N PHE A 190 -3.57 7.79 13.63
CA PHE A 190 -3.28 6.87 14.72
C PHE A 190 -3.36 7.50 16.11
N GLY A 191 -3.54 8.81 16.20
CA GLY A 191 -3.59 9.52 17.46
C GLY A 191 -3.91 11.00 17.27
N GLU A 192 -4.06 11.70 18.36
CA GLU A 192 -4.40 13.12 18.37
C GLU A 192 -3.65 13.88 19.47
N VAL A 193 -3.64 15.20 19.36
CA VAL A 193 -3.16 16.07 20.43
C VAL A 193 -4.34 16.46 21.29
N THR A 194 -4.30 16.10 22.56
CA THR A 194 -5.33 16.49 23.54
C THR A 194 -5.33 17.99 23.79
N ASP A 195 -6.39 18.54 24.36
CA ASP A 195 -6.51 19.94 24.76
C ASP A 195 -5.37 20.39 25.71
N ASP A 196 -4.83 19.46 26.52
CA ASP A 196 -3.69 19.68 27.40
C ASP A 196 -2.33 19.65 26.68
N GLY A 197 -2.32 19.37 25.37
CA GLY A 197 -1.12 19.36 24.54
C GLY A 197 -0.33 18.04 24.57
N PHE A 198 -0.88 16.97 25.11
CA PHE A 198 -0.29 15.62 25.07
C PHE A 198 -0.66 14.90 23.77
N TRP A 199 0.15 13.91 23.41
CA TRP A 199 -0.17 12.98 22.33
C TRP A 199 -0.95 11.80 22.89
N GLN A 200 -2.13 11.53 22.36
CA GLN A 200 -3.02 10.42 22.73
C GLN A 200 -3.17 9.46 21.54
N ILE A 201 -3.16 8.15 21.81
CA ILE A 201 -3.32 7.11 20.80
C ILE A 201 -4.79 6.85 20.54
N ASN A 202 -5.16 6.74 19.28
CA ASN A 202 -6.49 6.34 18.83
C ASN A 202 -6.59 4.82 18.64
N ASP A 203 -7.82 4.33 18.55
CA ASP A 203 -8.10 2.95 18.16
C ASP A 203 -7.73 2.75 16.69
N ALA A 204 -6.76 1.88 16.43
CA ALA A 204 -6.37 1.54 15.09
C ALA A 204 -7.25 0.41 14.49
N SER A 205 -7.97 -0.38 15.30
CA SER A 205 -8.88 -1.42 14.81
C SER A 205 -10.08 -0.87 14.04
N GLY A 206 -10.40 0.40 14.27
CA GLY A 206 -11.49 1.12 13.62
C GLY A 206 -11.08 1.97 12.40
N LEU A 207 -9.87 1.78 11.86
CA LEU A 207 -9.46 2.48 10.65
C LEU A 207 -10.37 2.10 9.49
N THR A 208 -11.10 3.07 8.96
CA THR A 208 -11.99 2.91 7.82
C THR A 208 -11.88 4.12 6.90
N PHE A 209 -11.73 3.84 5.60
CA PHE A 209 -11.85 4.88 4.59
C PHE A 209 -13.33 5.20 4.38
N VAL A 210 -13.67 6.48 4.50
CA VAL A 210 -15.03 7.00 4.27
C VAL A 210 -15.00 7.83 2.99
N PRO A 211 -15.56 7.33 1.88
CA PRO A 211 -15.61 8.09 0.63
C PRO A 211 -16.60 9.27 0.77
N ASP A 212 -16.27 10.38 0.12
CA ASP A 212 -17.17 11.53 0.02
C ASP A 212 -18.44 11.14 -0.77
N GLU A 213 -18.28 10.32 -1.80
CA GLU A 213 -19.34 9.67 -2.57
C GLU A 213 -18.81 8.40 -3.27
N ASN A 214 -19.68 7.45 -3.57
CA ASN A 214 -19.29 6.24 -4.30
C ASN A 214 -19.11 6.56 -5.79
N ILE A 215 -18.09 5.99 -6.42
CA ILE A 215 -17.94 6.08 -7.88
C ILE A 215 -19.07 5.31 -8.54
N ALA A 216 -19.80 6.00 -9.43
CA ALA A 216 -20.76 5.38 -10.33
C ALA A 216 -20.14 5.34 -11.74
N GLY A 217 -19.83 4.16 -12.21
CA GLY A 217 -19.24 3.95 -13.53
C GLY A 217 -20.07 3.00 -14.38
N SER A 218 -19.95 3.13 -15.69
CA SER A 218 -20.58 2.22 -16.66
C SER A 218 -19.78 2.15 -17.95
N ASN A 219 -19.81 1.00 -18.63
CA ASN A 219 -19.42 0.91 -20.03
C ASN A 219 -20.40 1.75 -20.87
N THR A 220 -19.87 2.50 -21.82
CA THR A 220 -20.68 3.39 -22.70
C THR A 220 -20.50 3.08 -24.17
N ASP A 221 -19.41 2.42 -24.55
CA ASP A 221 -19.13 2.02 -25.92
C ASP A 221 -18.05 0.91 -25.96
N ASP A 222 -18.00 0.19 -27.08
CA ASP A 222 -16.88 -0.67 -27.44
C ASP A 222 -16.71 -0.66 -28.97
N SER A 223 -15.49 -0.83 -29.43
CA SER A 223 -15.19 -0.77 -30.87
C SER A 223 -13.96 -1.57 -31.22
N VAL A 224 -13.94 -2.11 -32.42
CA VAL A 224 -12.81 -2.82 -32.99
C VAL A 224 -12.44 -2.24 -34.36
N ASN A 225 -11.12 -2.13 -34.63
CA ASN A 225 -10.57 -1.72 -35.90
C ASN A 225 -9.52 -2.76 -36.35
N THR A 226 -9.78 -3.41 -37.49
CA THR A 226 -8.98 -4.51 -38.04
C THR A 226 -7.99 -4.06 -39.10
N SER A 227 -7.67 -2.78 -39.18
CA SER A 227 -6.68 -2.26 -40.13
C SER A 227 -5.26 -2.44 -39.59
N THR A 228 -4.33 -2.88 -40.43
CA THR A 228 -2.91 -2.89 -40.07
C THR A 228 -2.34 -1.48 -40.09
N THR A 229 -2.14 -0.88 -38.92
CA THR A 229 -1.67 0.51 -38.79
C THR A 229 -0.93 0.76 -37.48
N THR A 230 -0.25 1.90 -37.37
CA THR A 230 0.34 2.38 -36.12
C THR A 230 -0.59 3.31 -35.33
N ALA A 231 -1.65 3.83 -35.94
CA ALA A 231 -2.58 4.73 -35.29
C ALA A 231 -4.02 4.32 -35.59
N TYR A 232 -4.77 4.04 -34.57
CA TYR A 232 -6.19 3.64 -34.62
C TYR A 232 -7.04 4.80 -34.14
N THR A 233 -7.98 5.24 -35.00
CA THR A 233 -8.96 6.24 -34.66
C THR A 233 -10.33 5.57 -34.55
N PHE A 234 -10.92 5.66 -33.38
CA PHE A 234 -12.28 5.23 -33.07
C PHE A 234 -13.14 6.50 -32.95
N SER A 235 -13.88 6.82 -34.01
CA SER A 235 -14.59 8.09 -34.10
C SER A 235 -15.94 8.05 -33.37
N ASN A 236 -16.31 9.17 -32.75
CA ASN A 236 -17.64 9.40 -32.13
C ASN A 236 -18.01 8.37 -31.05
N GLN A 237 -17.03 7.87 -30.29
CA GLN A 237 -17.28 6.95 -29.19
C GLN A 237 -18.15 7.63 -28.13
N ALA A 238 -19.20 6.95 -27.64
CA ALA A 238 -20.03 7.45 -26.57
C ALA A 238 -19.23 7.57 -25.27
N ILE A 239 -19.20 8.76 -24.67
CA ILE A 239 -18.48 9.03 -23.42
C ILE A 239 -19.42 9.49 -22.30
N GLY A 240 -20.72 9.19 -22.42
CA GLY A 240 -21.73 9.51 -21.42
C GLY A 240 -22.07 10.99 -21.30
N THR A 241 -22.81 11.34 -20.26
CA THR A 241 -23.24 12.72 -20.00
C THR A 241 -22.10 13.61 -19.60
N ALA A 242 -22.03 14.84 -20.10
CA ALA A 242 -20.99 15.81 -19.72
C ALA A 242 -21.08 16.19 -18.24
N SER A 243 -19.94 16.18 -17.56
CA SER A 243 -19.77 16.64 -16.18
C SER A 243 -18.36 17.19 -16.00
N ALA A 244 -18.18 18.18 -15.13
CA ALA A 244 -16.88 18.82 -14.87
C ALA A 244 -15.85 17.84 -14.33
N ASP A 245 -16.26 16.82 -13.61
CA ASP A 245 -15.48 15.77 -12.95
C ASP A 245 -15.52 14.43 -13.69
N ARG A 246 -16.11 14.40 -14.89
CA ARG A 246 -16.19 13.15 -15.66
C ARG A 246 -14.81 12.65 -16.05
N VAL A 247 -14.52 11.41 -15.66
CA VAL A 247 -13.38 10.63 -16.12
C VAL A 247 -13.86 9.62 -17.16
N VAL A 248 -13.22 9.62 -18.32
CA VAL A 248 -13.39 8.59 -19.35
C VAL A 248 -12.24 7.63 -19.26
N ILE A 249 -12.57 6.33 -19.14
CA ILE A 249 -11.61 5.24 -19.03
C ILE A 249 -11.67 4.45 -20.33
N VAL A 250 -10.53 4.14 -20.90
CA VAL A 250 -10.41 3.37 -22.14
C VAL A 250 -9.57 2.14 -21.90
N THR A 251 -10.16 0.96 -22.12
CA THR A 251 -9.43 -0.29 -22.23
C THR A 251 -8.91 -0.48 -23.65
N VAL A 252 -7.72 -1.07 -23.78
CA VAL A 252 -7.08 -1.33 -25.08
C VAL A 252 -6.63 -2.77 -25.12
N ALA A 253 -7.00 -3.48 -26.20
CA ALA A 253 -6.54 -4.80 -26.57
C ALA A 253 -6.08 -4.75 -28.02
N ALA A 254 -4.79 -4.94 -28.29
CA ALA A 254 -4.25 -4.91 -29.64
C ALA A 254 -3.62 -6.24 -30.03
N SER A 255 -3.62 -6.57 -31.32
CA SER A 255 -3.09 -7.81 -31.87
C SER A 255 -2.07 -7.55 -32.97
N ARG A 256 -1.05 -8.42 -33.04
CA ARG A 256 -0.05 -8.38 -34.11
C ARG A 256 0.64 -9.73 -34.30
N ASP A 257 1.03 -10.02 -35.55
CA ASP A 257 1.67 -11.28 -35.95
C ASP A 257 3.21 -11.27 -35.85
N THR A 258 3.82 -10.13 -35.57
CA THR A 258 5.28 -10.00 -35.57
C THR A 258 5.81 -9.58 -34.21
N ALA A 259 6.77 -10.34 -33.68
CA ALA A 259 7.39 -10.10 -32.38
C ALA A 259 8.32 -8.86 -32.40
N VAL A 260 7.74 -7.67 -32.22
CA VAL A 260 8.48 -6.43 -31.91
C VAL A 260 7.87 -5.88 -30.65
N THR A 261 8.66 -5.48 -29.68
CA THR A 261 8.15 -4.90 -28.42
C THR A 261 7.24 -3.71 -28.70
N PRO A 262 5.92 -3.81 -28.54
CA PRO A 262 5.01 -2.72 -28.82
C PRO A 262 5.04 -1.73 -27.66
N VAL A 263 5.17 -0.45 -28.00
CA VAL A 263 5.03 0.62 -27.02
C VAL A 263 3.80 1.44 -27.41
N MET A 264 2.90 1.64 -26.47
CA MET A 264 1.85 2.64 -26.61
C MET A 264 2.54 4.01 -26.61
N SER A 265 2.56 4.69 -27.76
CA SER A 265 3.19 6.00 -27.88
C SER A 265 2.30 7.10 -27.30
N SER A 266 0.99 7.00 -27.52
CA SER A 266 -0.01 7.89 -26.93
C SER A 266 -1.40 7.31 -27.06
N LEU A 267 -2.29 7.68 -26.12
CA LEU A 267 -3.71 7.55 -26.25
C LEU A 267 -4.36 8.91 -25.98
N THR A 268 -5.27 9.33 -26.84
CA THR A 268 -6.04 10.57 -26.62
C THR A 268 -7.54 10.29 -26.66
N ILE A 269 -8.30 11.03 -25.85
CA ILE A 269 -9.75 10.95 -25.75
C ILE A 269 -10.30 12.37 -25.99
N GLY A 270 -10.97 12.60 -27.12
CA GLY A 270 -11.39 13.95 -27.52
C GLY A 270 -10.24 14.95 -27.64
N GLY A 271 -9.06 14.49 -28.02
CA GLY A 271 -7.83 15.28 -28.09
C GLY A 271 -7.11 15.48 -26.75
N VAL A 272 -7.66 15.03 -25.63
CA VAL A 272 -7.00 15.06 -24.32
C VAL A 272 -6.10 13.84 -24.19
N THR A 273 -4.83 14.05 -23.85
CA THR A 273 -3.89 12.94 -23.60
C THR A 273 -4.30 12.17 -22.37
N ALA A 274 -4.49 10.87 -22.51
CA ALA A 274 -4.87 9.99 -21.41
C ALA A 274 -3.64 9.57 -20.59
N THR A 275 -3.84 9.41 -19.30
CA THR A 275 -2.89 8.83 -18.37
C THR A 275 -2.96 7.31 -18.46
N GLN A 276 -1.82 6.65 -18.54
CA GLN A 276 -1.72 5.19 -18.47
C GLN A 276 -1.88 4.74 -17.02
N ALA A 277 -2.90 3.94 -16.74
CA ALA A 277 -3.03 3.27 -15.46
C ALA A 277 -2.22 1.96 -15.45
N VAL A 278 -2.44 1.10 -16.44
CA VAL A 278 -1.70 -0.15 -16.62
C VAL A 278 -1.47 -0.42 -18.11
N TRP A 279 -0.31 -0.97 -18.44
CA TRP A 279 0.02 -1.45 -19.78
C TRP A 279 0.88 -2.71 -19.64
N ASP A 280 0.39 -3.85 -20.12
CA ASP A 280 1.09 -5.13 -20.06
C ASP A 280 1.42 -5.62 -21.48
N ILE A 281 2.67 -6.00 -21.66
CA ILE A 281 3.26 -6.52 -22.90
C ILE A 281 3.95 -7.87 -22.67
N SER A 282 3.64 -8.54 -21.58
CA SER A 282 4.24 -9.85 -21.25
C SER A 282 3.93 -10.92 -22.31
N GLN A 283 2.83 -10.74 -23.05
CA GLN A 283 2.56 -11.43 -24.31
C GLN A 283 2.72 -10.42 -25.46
N ILE A 284 3.89 -10.40 -26.04
CA ILE A 284 4.37 -9.33 -26.96
C ILE A 284 3.45 -9.09 -28.17
N ASN A 285 2.67 -10.08 -28.57
CA ASN A 285 1.73 -9.97 -29.69
C ASN A 285 0.34 -9.46 -29.27
N TYR A 286 0.06 -9.39 -27.97
CA TYR A 286 -1.27 -9.11 -27.40
C TYR A 286 -1.22 -8.01 -26.33
N PRO A 287 -0.59 -6.85 -26.61
CA PRO A 287 -0.48 -5.79 -25.62
C PRO A 287 -1.86 -5.33 -25.14
N THR A 288 -1.99 -5.16 -23.84
CA THR A 288 -3.27 -4.89 -23.19
C THR A 288 -3.09 -3.84 -22.11
N GLY A 289 -4.04 -2.93 -21.96
CA GLY A 289 -3.95 -1.92 -20.92
C GLY A 289 -5.19 -1.07 -20.72
N ILE A 290 -5.11 -0.18 -19.74
CA ILE A 290 -6.18 0.73 -19.32
C ILE A 290 -5.61 2.13 -19.17
N PHE A 291 -6.31 3.10 -19.75
CA PHE A 291 -5.97 4.51 -19.79
C PHE A 291 -7.17 5.34 -19.35
N PHE A 292 -6.93 6.54 -18.84
CA PHE A 292 -8.01 7.42 -18.42
C PHE A 292 -7.68 8.90 -18.60
N ALA A 293 -8.69 9.72 -18.76
CA ALA A 293 -8.57 11.18 -18.82
C ALA A 293 -9.82 11.88 -18.33
N THR A 294 -9.67 13.06 -17.76
CA THR A 294 -10.82 13.96 -17.49
C THR A 294 -11.26 14.63 -18.78
N VAL A 295 -12.49 14.34 -19.23
CA VAL A 295 -13.10 14.89 -20.46
C VAL A 295 -14.44 15.51 -20.09
N PRO A 296 -14.49 16.80 -19.70
CA PRO A 296 -15.67 17.39 -19.05
C PRO A 296 -16.82 17.72 -20.01
N SER A 297 -16.58 17.78 -21.32
CA SER A 297 -17.54 18.25 -22.31
C SER A 297 -17.83 17.23 -23.42
N GLY A 298 -18.92 17.41 -24.15
CA GLY A 298 -19.36 16.49 -25.19
C GLY A 298 -20.05 15.25 -24.63
N THR A 299 -20.75 14.51 -25.49
CA THR A 299 -21.36 13.21 -25.20
C THR A 299 -20.73 12.10 -26.03
N THR A 300 -19.92 12.50 -27.03
CA THR A 300 -19.08 11.63 -27.84
C THR A 300 -17.67 12.21 -27.95
N ALA A 301 -16.67 11.36 -28.20
CA ALA A 301 -15.29 11.76 -28.45
C ALA A 301 -14.61 10.77 -29.41
N ASP A 302 -13.63 11.26 -30.16
CA ASP A 302 -12.71 10.35 -30.87
C ASP A 302 -11.69 9.81 -29.86
N VAL A 303 -11.47 8.49 -29.89
CA VAL A 303 -10.38 7.84 -29.18
C VAL A 303 -9.30 7.48 -30.19
N VAL A 304 -8.06 7.97 -29.96
CA VAL A 304 -6.95 7.69 -30.84
C VAL A 304 -5.83 6.98 -30.08
N ALA A 305 -5.58 5.72 -30.44
CA ALA A 305 -4.49 4.90 -29.90
C ALA A 305 -3.33 4.85 -30.90
N THR A 306 -2.13 5.29 -30.48
CA THR A 306 -0.94 5.33 -31.34
C THR A 306 0.16 4.43 -30.75
N PHE A 307 0.69 3.54 -31.56
CA PHE A 307 1.74 2.60 -31.21
C PHE A 307 3.06 2.93 -31.90
N SER A 308 4.17 2.48 -31.33
CA SER A 308 5.50 2.61 -31.92
C SER A 308 5.71 1.74 -33.17
N ALA A 309 4.88 0.73 -33.37
CA ALA A 309 4.91 -0.18 -34.51
C ALA A 309 3.48 -0.58 -34.90
N ALA A 310 3.28 -0.96 -36.17
CA ALA A 310 1.96 -1.36 -36.66
C ALA A 310 1.44 -2.63 -35.96
N HIS A 311 0.15 -2.63 -35.66
CA HIS A 311 -0.62 -3.78 -35.19
C HIS A 311 -1.59 -4.19 -36.29
N ASN A 312 -2.08 -5.43 -36.25
CA ASN A 312 -3.05 -5.94 -37.24
C ASN A 312 -4.44 -5.44 -36.91
N SER A 313 -4.71 -5.29 -35.62
CA SER A 313 -6.01 -4.88 -35.10
C SER A 313 -5.89 -4.23 -33.72
N CYS A 314 -6.92 -3.51 -33.33
CA CYS A 314 -7.05 -2.92 -32.00
C CYS A 314 -8.53 -2.87 -31.62
N GLY A 315 -8.87 -3.37 -30.41
CA GLY A 315 -10.16 -3.22 -29.78
C GLY A 315 -10.06 -2.27 -28.58
N ILE A 316 -11.11 -1.53 -28.34
CA ILE A 316 -11.26 -0.67 -27.16
C ILE A 316 -12.61 -0.92 -26.48
N GLY A 317 -12.67 -0.73 -25.17
CA GLY A 317 -13.90 -0.49 -24.40
C GLY A 317 -13.83 0.90 -23.78
N VAL A 318 -14.95 1.60 -23.76
CA VAL A 318 -15.06 2.95 -23.23
C VAL A 318 -15.97 2.94 -22.02
N TYR A 319 -15.48 3.45 -20.90
CA TYR A 319 -16.22 3.60 -19.66
C TYR A 319 -16.28 5.07 -19.27
N THR A 320 -17.35 5.44 -18.61
CA THR A 320 -17.51 6.77 -18.04
C THR A 320 -17.79 6.69 -16.56
N THR A 321 -17.26 7.63 -15.80
CA THR A 321 -17.47 7.74 -14.37
C THR A 321 -17.31 9.18 -13.90
N THR A 322 -17.80 9.48 -12.69
CA THR A 322 -17.59 10.74 -11.96
C THR A 322 -17.10 10.44 -10.56
N GLY A 323 -16.53 11.45 -9.88
CA GLY A 323 -16.06 11.32 -8.50
C GLY A 323 -14.75 10.58 -8.32
N VAL A 324 -13.99 10.32 -9.39
CA VAL A 324 -12.67 9.69 -9.31
C VAL A 324 -11.64 10.70 -8.82
N ASP A 325 -10.95 10.37 -7.71
CA ASP A 325 -9.78 11.11 -7.24
C ASP A 325 -8.50 10.55 -7.86
N SER A 326 -8.30 9.24 -7.77
CA SER A 326 -7.05 8.60 -8.21
C SER A 326 -7.23 7.13 -8.59
N VAL A 327 -6.15 6.56 -9.15
CA VAL A 327 -5.95 5.10 -9.26
C VAL A 327 -5.39 4.60 -7.94
N TYR A 328 -6.06 3.62 -7.34
CA TYR A 328 -5.64 2.99 -6.09
C TYR A 328 -4.60 1.90 -6.34
N SER A 329 -4.94 0.90 -7.16
CA SER A 329 -4.05 -0.21 -7.50
C SER A 329 -4.28 -0.72 -8.91
N THR A 330 -3.30 -1.45 -9.44
CA THR A 330 -3.37 -2.10 -10.74
C THR A 330 -2.80 -3.50 -10.64
N VAL A 331 -3.43 -4.45 -11.32
CA VAL A 331 -2.95 -5.83 -11.43
C VAL A 331 -2.95 -6.25 -12.88
N SER A 332 -1.93 -6.99 -13.32
CA SER A 332 -1.96 -7.69 -14.58
C SER A 332 -1.55 -9.15 -14.40
N ALA A 333 -2.09 -10.03 -15.24
CA ALA A 333 -1.77 -11.44 -15.28
C ALA A 333 -1.74 -11.91 -16.73
N SER A 334 -0.84 -12.83 -17.04
CA SER A 334 -0.71 -13.37 -18.40
C SER A 334 -0.28 -14.83 -18.43
N TYR A 335 -0.58 -15.50 -19.53
CA TYR A 335 0.01 -16.80 -19.86
C TYR A 335 0.28 -16.93 -21.36
N SER A 336 1.22 -17.80 -21.73
CA SER A 336 1.66 -17.98 -23.13
C SER A 336 1.09 -19.21 -23.84
N SER A 337 0.50 -20.16 -23.11
CA SER A 337 0.01 -21.42 -23.69
C SER A 337 -0.77 -22.32 -22.71
N ALA A 338 -1.56 -21.77 -21.82
CA ALA A 338 -2.27 -22.54 -20.80
C ALA A 338 -3.80 -22.52 -21.02
N THR A 339 -4.47 -23.50 -20.43
CA THR A 339 -5.94 -23.59 -20.32
C THR A 339 -6.42 -23.09 -18.96
N THR A 340 -5.63 -22.28 -18.28
CA THR A 340 -5.90 -21.81 -16.92
C THR A 340 -6.51 -20.42 -16.92
N ASP A 341 -7.36 -20.17 -15.95
CA ASP A 341 -7.91 -18.85 -15.69
C ASP A 341 -6.80 -17.85 -15.39
N LEU A 342 -6.96 -16.62 -15.85
CA LEU A 342 -6.19 -15.49 -15.38
C LEU A 342 -6.81 -14.97 -14.08
N THR A 343 -5.98 -14.80 -13.06
CA THR A 343 -6.44 -14.39 -11.73
C THR A 343 -5.66 -13.19 -11.26
N GLY A 344 -6.36 -12.18 -10.74
CA GLY A 344 -5.81 -11.00 -10.08
C GLY A 344 -6.44 -10.82 -8.71
N VAL A 345 -5.60 -10.62 -7.69
CA VAL A 345 -6.05 -10.30 -6.32
C VAL A 345 -5.78 -8.83 -6.06
N MET A 346 -6.76 -8.10 -5.55
CA MET A 346 -6.64 -6.69 -5.24
C MET A 346 -7.56 -6.26 -4.11
N HIS A 347 -7.19 -5.20 -3.43
CA HIS A 347 -8.03 -4.52 -2.47
C HIS A 347 -8.83 -3.43 -3.17
N VAL A 348 -10.11 -3.29 -2.82
CA VAL A 348 -10.98 -2.22 -3.29
C VAL A 348 -11.48 -1.43 -2.09
N PRO A 349 -11.03 -0.19 -1.88
CA PRO A 349 -11.56 0.68 -0.83
C PRO A 349 -13.06 0.97 -1.04
N ALA A 350 -13.73 1.35 0.05
CA ALA A 350 -15.14 1.75 -0.01
C ALA A 350 -15.37 2.84 -1.08
N GLY A 351 -16.44 2.74 -1.82
CA GLY A 351 -16.75 3.67 -2.92
C GLY A 351 -15.98 3.44 -4.21
N GLY A 352 -15.05 2.46 -4.24
CA GLY A 352 -14.19 2.19 -5.38
C GLY A 352 -14.90 1.58 -6.59
N TYR A 353 -14.28 1.72 -7.76
CA TYR A 353 -14.74 1.17 -9.03
C TYR A 353 -13.63 0.41 -9.73
N VAL A 354 -13.91 -0.82 -10.11
CA VAL A 354 -12.94 -1.70 -10.79
C VAL A 354 -13.30 -1.79 -12.27
N VAL A 355 -12.28 -1.67 -13.12
CA VAL A 355 -12.38 -1.93 -14.56
C VAL A 355 -11.34 -2.97 -14.92
N GLY A 356 -11.76 -3.97 -15.69
CA GLY A 356 -10.92 -5.04 -16.21
C GLY A 356 -11.00 -5.16 -17.72
N VAL A 357 -9.92 -5.63 -18.32
CA VAL A 357 -9.85 -6.00 -19.74
C VAL A 357 -9.04 -7.28 -19.88
N VAL A 358 -9.45 -8.16 -20.75
CA VAL A 358 -8.69 -9.31 -21.22
C VAL A 358 -8.53 -9.25 -22.72
N ASN A 359 -7.35 -9.65 -23.20
CA ASN A 359 -7.05 -9.89 -24.60
C ASN A 359 -6.50 -11.31 -24.73
N SER A 360 -7.05 -12.11 -25.63
CA SER A 360 -6.69 -13.52 -25.76
C SER A 360 -6.70 -14.00 -27.22
N VAL A 361 -5.84 -14.97 -27.50
CA VAL A 361 -5.87 -15.74 -28.75
C VAL A 361 -7.02 -16.74 -28.67
N SER A 362 -8.22 -16.27 -28.94
CA SER A 362 -9.44 -17.06 -28.92
C SER A 362 -10.54 -16.28 -29.63
N THR A 363 -11.41 -16.99 -30.33
CA THR A 363 -12.67 -16.42 -30.86
C THR A 363 -13.87 -16.79 -30.00
N SER A 364 -13.62 -17.32 -28.80
CA SER A 364 -14.64 -17.74 -27.85
C SER A 364 -14.91 -16.63 -26.83
N THR A 365 -16.07 -16.71 -26.22
CA THR A 365 -16.50 -15.81 -25.14
C THR A 365 -15.63 -15.97 -23.90
N HIS A 366 -15.46 -14.88 -23.17
CA HIS A 366 -14.81 -14.85 -21.87
C HIS A 366 -15.85 -15.00 -20.75
N VAL A 367 -15.43 -15.52 -19.62
CA VAL A 367 -16.28 -15.60 -18.43
C VAL A 367 -15.55 -14.94 -17.27
N TRP A 368 -16.10 -13.85 -16.79
CA TRP A 368 -15.60 -13.13 -15.62
C TRP A 368 -16.26 -13.63 -14.35
N THR A 369 -15.49 -13.67 -13.27
CA THR A 369 -15.99 -13.83 -11.92
C THR A 369 -15.64 -12.58 -11.12
N GLU A 370 -16.45 -12.24 -10.15
CA GLU A 370 -16.35 -11.04 -9.30
C GLU A 370 -16.74 -9.74 -10.01
N LEU A 371 -16.34 -9.51 -11.24
CA LEU A 371 -16.78 -8.38 -12.07
C LEU A 371 -17.97 -8.78 -12.95
N THR A 372 -18.75 -7.78 -13.34
CA THR A 372 -19.82 -7.95 -14.34
C THR A 372 -19.22 -7.72 -15.73
N GLU A 373 -19.37 -8.68 -16.61
CA GLU A 373 -18.96 -8.52 -18.01
C GLU A 373 -19.81 -7.45 -18.70
N ASP A 374 -19.15 -6.53 -19.39
CA ASP A 374 -19.78 -5.39 -20.07
C ASP A 374 -19.82 -5.60 -21.58
N PHE A 375 -18.77 -6.16 -22.15
CA PHE A 375 -18.69 -6.49 -23.57
C PHE A 375 -17.74 -7.68 -23.80
N ASP A 376 -17.96 -8.36 -24.94
CA ASP A 376 -17.10 -9.44 -25.45
C ASP A 376 -17.09 -9.35 -26.97
N GLY A 377 -15.91 -9.18 -27.56
CA GLY A 377 -15.76 -8.88 -28.99
C GLY A 377 -14.56 -9.58 -29.63
N ILE A 378 -14.66 -9.86 -30.92
CA ILE A 378 -13.55 -10.39 -31.73
C ILE A 378 -12.72 -9.21 -32.24
N VAL A 379 -11.43 -9.19 -31.91
CA VAL A 379 -10.47 -8.16 -32.31
C VAL A 379 -9.86 -8.47 -33.67
N ASP A 380 -9.62 -9.76 -33.94
CA ASP A 380 -9.09 -10.26 -35.20
C ASP A 380 -9.67 -11.66 -35.51
N SER A 381 -9.21 -12.33 -36.57
CA SER A 381 -9.70 -13.62 -36.99
C SER A 381 -9.58 -14.72 -35.91
N ASP A 382 -8.63 -14.60 -35.01
CA ASP A 382 -8.28 -15.56 -33.96
C ASP A 382 -8.08 -14.93 -32.56
N ASP A 383 -8.33 -13.62 -32.43
CA ASP A 383 -8.16 -12.88 -31.18
C ASP A 383 -9.47 -12.24 -30.72
N ALA A 384 -9.69 -12.23 -29.40
CA ALA A 384 -10.85 -11.63 -28.79
C ALA A 384 -10.46 -10.81 -27.56
N HIS A 385 -11.28 -9.78 -27.26
CA HIS A 385 -11.20 -8.99 -26.07
C HIS A 385 -12.54 -8.97 -25.32
N SER A 386 -12.46 -8.84 -24.01
CA SER A 386 -13.64 -8.64 -23.18
C SER A 386 -13.32 -7.60 -22.09
N GLY A 387 -14.31 -6.84 -21.71
CA GLY A 387 -14.24 -5.88 -20.61
C GLY A 387 -15.27 -6.18 -19.55
N ALA A 388 -14.91 -5.89 -18.31
CA ALA A 388 -15.78 -6.08 -17.16
C ALA A 388 -15.58 -4.97 -16.13
N SER A 389 -16.63 -4.64 -15.38
CA SER A 389 -16.54 -3.63 -14.33
C SER A 389 -17.44 -3.91 -13.15
N LYS A 390 -17.17 -3.24 -12.01
CA LYS A 390 -18.03 -3.28 -10.83
C LYS A 390 -17.70 -2.14 -9.86
N ALA A 391 -18.76 -1.54 -9.29
CA ALA A 391 -18.64 -0.59 -8.19
C ALA A 391 -18.81 -1.29 -6.84
N TYR A 392 -18.08 -0.81 -5.82
CA TYR A 392 -18.07 -1.36 -4.47
C TYR A 392 -18.41 -0.26 -3.45
N SER A 393 -19.46 -0.47 -2.68
CA SER A 393 -19.88 0.48 -1.64
C SER A 393 -19.16 0.29 -0.31
N ALA A 394 -18.49 -0.84 -0.12
CA ALA A 394 -17.73 -1.17 1.08
C ALA A 394 -16.34 -1.66 0.71
N SER A 395 -15.38 -1.43 1.59
CA SER A 395 -14.01 -1.93 1.45
C SER A 395 -13.99 -3.46 1.44
N THR A 396 -13.26 -4.06 0.51
CA THR A 396 -13.18 -5.51 0.37
C THR A 396 -11.96 -5.96 -0.43
N ASP A 397 -11.45 -7.14 -0.09
CA ASP A 397 -10.50 -7.85 -0.94
C ASP A 397 -11.26 -8.68 -1.96
N ILE A 398 -10.83 -8.62 -3.20
CA ILE A 398 -11.44 -9.36 -4.30
C ILE A 398 -10.41 -10.24 -5.04
N THR A 399 -10.91 -11.34 -5.56
CA THR A 399 -10.17 -12.19 -6.50
C THR A 399 -10.92 -12.21 -7.82
N VAL A 400 -10.45 -11.42 -8.76
CA VAL A 400 -11.01 -11.39 -10.12
C VAL A 400 -10.41 -12.51 -10.92
N THR A 401 -11.27 -13.31 -11.55
CA THR A 401 -10.85 -14.36 -12.47
C THR A 401 -11.54 -14.18 -13.81
N VAL A 402 -10.79 -14.34 -14.90
CA VAL A 402 -11.34 -14.43 -16.25
C VAL A 402 -10.88 -15.72 -16.91
N ASN A 403 -11.84 -16.46 -17.46
CA ASN A 403 -11.60 -17.67 -18.23
C ASN A 403 -11.69 -17.34 -19.73
N PRO A 404 -10.56 -17.22 -20.43
CA PRO A 404 -10.58 -17.20 -21.90
C PRO A 404 -10.75 -18.64 -22.39
N THR A 405 -11.90 -18.97 -22.88
CA THR A 405 -12.19 -20.32 -23.41
C THR A 405 -11.31 -20.61 -24.63
N GLY A 406 -10.22 -21.35 -24.42
CA GLY A 406 -9.24 -21.65 -25.46
C GLY A 406 -7.85 -21.95 -24.90
N THR A 407 -6.91 -22.37 -25.74
CA THR A 407 -5.60 -22.89 -25.31
C THR A 407 -4.43 -21.97 -25.65
N ALA A 408 -4.66 -20.69 -25.86
CA ALA A 408 -3.64 -19.79 -26.39
C ALA A 408 -3.25 -18.69 -25.41
N ALA A 409 -2.38 -17.78 -25.81
CA ALA A 409 -1.89 -16.69 -24.99
C ALA A 409 -2.99 -15.71 -24.57
N ALA A 410 -2.92 -15.17 -23.38
CA ALA A 410 -3.82 -14.12 -22.93
C ALA A 410 -3.14 -13.16 -21.94
N ILE A 411 -3.64 -11.93 -21.86
CA ILE A 411 -3.31 -10.93 -20.84
C ILE A 411 -4.61 -10.37 -20.26
N MET A 412 -4.68 -10.30 -18.95
CA MET A 412 -5.69 -9.54 -18.20
C MET A 412 -5.01 -8.32 -17.56
N ALA A 413 -5.68 -7.18 -17.61
CA ALA A 413 -5.30 -5.99 -16.85
C ALA A 413 -6.51 -5.49 -16.05
N LEU A 414 -6.26 -5.09 -14.80
CA LEU A 414 -7.26 -4.61 -13.85
C LEU A 414 -6.80 -3.28 -13.25
N VAL A 415 -7.74 -2.39 -12.98
CA VAL A 415 -7.50 -1.11 -12.31
C VAL A 415 -8.60 -0.85 -11.28
N VAL A 416 -8.21 -0.41 -10.10
CA VAL A 416 -9.11 0.13 -9.08
C VAL A 416 -9.04 1.66 -9.09
N PHE A 417 -10.16 2.32 -9.32
CA PHE A 417 -10.34 3.76 -9.15
C PHE A 417 -11.01 4.04 -7.81
N VAL A 418 -10.56 5.07 -7.11
CA VAL A 418 -11.12 5.46 -5.81
C VAL A 418 -11.64 6.88 -5.83
N PRO A 419 -12.72 7.16 -5.07
CA PRO A 419 -13.21 8.52 -4.86
C PRO A 419 -12.32 9.29 -3.89
N SER A 420 -12.51 10.61 -3.82
CA SER A 420 -12.05 11.40 -2.68
C SER A 420 -12.73 10.93 -1.39
N GLY A 421 -12.06 11.08 -0.26
CA GLY A 421 -12.59 10.66 1.02
C GLY A 421 -11.63 10.95 2.16
N THR A 422 -12.02 10.54 3.35
CA THR A 422 -11.23 10.69 4.59
C THR A 422 -11.03 9.35 5.28
N GLY A 423 -9.98 9.27 6.11
CA GLY A 423 -9.65 8.06 6.86
C GLY A 423 -8.66 7.15 6.13
N ALA A 424 -8.41 6.02 6.73
CA ALA A 424 -7.40 5.05 6.28
C ALA A 424 -8.03 3.68 6.05
N ASP A 425 -7.42 2.92 5.17
CA ASP A 425 -7.74 1.51 4.93
C ASP A 425 -6.46 0.69 5.09
N TYR A 426 -6.57 -0.53 5.58
CA TYR A 426 -5.39 -1.38 5.75
C TYR A 426 -4.74 -1.78 4.42
N GLY A 427 -5.51 -1.85 3.31
CA GLY A 427 -5.06 -2.38 2.04
C GLY A 427 -4.86 -3.90 2.07
N LEU A 428 -4.44 -4.49 0.95
CA LEU A 428 -4.39 -5.95 0.78
C LEU A 428 -3.48 -6.66 1.79
N ASN A 429 -2.30 -6.12 2.05
CA ASN A 429 -1.30 -6.72 2.95
C ASN A 429 -1.18 -6.01 4.30
N GLY A 430 -2.03 -5.02 4.56
CA GLY A 430 -2.04 -4.31 5.83
C GLY A 430 -2.46 -5.20 6.99
N PHE A 431 -1.96 -4.89 8.19
CA PHE A 431 -2.24 -5.64 9.42
C PHE A 431 -2.17 -4.75 10.65
N LEU A 432 -2.76 -5.25 11.72
CA LEU A 432 -2.68 -4.69 13.08
C LEU A 432 -2.25 -5.77 14.07
N LEU A 433 -1.10 -5.62 14.69
CA LEU A 433 -0.70 -6.38 15.86
C LEU A 433 -0.81 -5.46 17.07
N GLU A 434 -1.76 -5.68 17.97
CA GLU A 434 -1.99 -4.82 19.12
C GLU A 434 -2.20 -5.60 20.41
N GLY A 435 -1.54 -5.16 21.48
CA GLY A 435 -1.61 -5.80 22.79
C GLY A 435 -0.71 -7.00 22.97
N GLY A 436 -0.45 -7.38 24.21
CA GLY A 436 0.52 -8.41 24.57
C GLY A 436 0.21 -9.78 23.96
N SER A 437 -1.05 -10.17 23.91
CA SER A 437 -1.48 -11.46 23.35
C SER A 437 -1.27 -11.52 21.83
N ALA A 438 -1.73 -10.51 21.09
CA ALA A 438 -1.60 -10.48 19.63
C ALA A 438 -0.14 -10.40 19.18
N ILE A 439 0.66 -9.51 19.78
CA ILE A 439 2.09 -9.39 19.49
C ILE A 439 2.83 -10.70 19.80
N SER A 440 2.59 -11.30 20.96
CA SER A 440 3.30 -12.53 21.35
C SER A 440 2.89 -13.75 20.52
N ALA A 441 1.73 -13.74 19.89
CA ALA A 441 1.24 -14.79 19.01
C ALA A 441 1.50 -14.49 17.52
N GLY A 442 1.67 -13.22 17.14
CA GLY A 442 1.73 -12.76 15.75
C GLY A 442 0.34 -12.70 15.10
N THR A 443 -0.71 -12.47 15.89
CA THR A 443 -2.10 -12.50 15.39
C THR A 443 -2.52 -11.13 14.88
N ASP A 444 -2.94 -11.07 13.65
CA ASP A 444 -3.49 -9.88 13.00
C ASP A 444 -4.92 -9.60 13.46
N SER A 445 -5.19 -8.38 13.89
CA SER A 445 -6.49 -7.88 14.35
C SER A 445 -7.16 -6.90 13.38
N SER A 446 -6.55 -6.65 12.20
CA SER A 446 -7.11 -5.73 11.19
C SER A 446 -8.35 -6.26 10.48
N GLY A 447 -8.57 -7.56 10.52
CA GLY A 447 -9.58 -8.25 9.72
C GLY A 447 -9.03 -8.93 8.45
N ASN A 448 -7.86 -8.54 7.96
CA ASN A 448 -7.25 -9.10 6.75
C ASN A 448 -6.65 -10.51 6.95
N SER A 449 -6.50 -10.95 8.19
CA SER A 449 -5.90 -12.25 8.54
C SER A 449 -4.43 -12.41 8.09
N ASN A 450 -3.69 -11.31 7.99
CA ASN A 450 -2.25 -11.26 7.65
C ASN A 450 -1.38 -11.65 8.85
N ASN A 451 -1.59 -12.85 9.38
CA ASN A 451 -0.92 -13.35 10.57
C ASN A 451 0.58 -13.60 10.35
N PHE A 452 1.35 -13.40 11.40
CA PHE A 452 2.76 -13.71 11.45
C PHE A 452 3.02 -15.06 12.10
N THR A 453 4.07 -15.74 11.66
CA THR A 453 4.60 -16.91 12.35
C THR A 453 5.60 -16.46 13.42
N LYS A 454 5.33 -16.81 14.67
CA LYS A 454 6.25 -16.57 15.79
C LYS A 454 7.37 -17.60 15.79
N THR A 455 8.59 -17.12 16.06
CA THR A 455 9.76 -17.96 16.37
C THR A 455 10.43 -17.45 17.64
N GLY A 456 10.93 -18.34 18.49
CA GLY A 456 11.63 -18.00 19.74
C GLY A 456 10.70 -17.41 20.80
N THR A 457 11.27 -16.61 21.71
CA THR A 457 10.57 -16.12 22.89
C THR A 457 10.12 -14.67 22.71
N ILE A 458 8.81 -14.47 22.68
CA ILE A 458 8.14 -13.18 22.84
C ILE A 458 7.12 -13.39 23.95
N THR A 459 7.29 -12.67 25.05
CA THR A 459 6.43 -12.84 26.26
C THR A 459 5.36 -11.77 26.28
N ALA A 460 4.09 -12.17 26.38
CA ALA A 460 3.01 -11.23 26.66
C ALA A 460 3.19 -10.67 28.08
N THR A 461 3.09 -9.36 28.22
CA THR A 461 3.23 -8.65 29.49
C THR A 461 2.07 -7.70 29.71
N ASN A 462 1.84 -7.30 30.95
CA ASN A 462 0.86 -6.26 31.27
C ASN A 462 1.43 -4.84 31.12
N ASP A 463 2.72 -4.70 30.81
CA ASP A 463 3.32 -3.40 30.54
C ASP A 463 2.69 -2.82 29.26
N SER A 464 2.06 -1.67 29.38
CA SER A 464 1.24 -1.08 28.33
C SER A 464 1.43 0.43 28.29
N PRO A 465 1.35 1.04 27.10
CA PRO A 465 1.35 2.49 26.98
C PRO A 465 0.14 3.13 27.66
N THR A 466 -0.93 2.40 27.89
CA THR A 466 -2.22 2.94 28.40
C THR A 466 -2.53 2.55 29.85
N ASN A 467 -1.64 1.85 30.55
CA ASN A 467 -1.81 1.47 31.96
C ASN A 467 -1.53 2.68 32.88
N GLY A 468 -2.34 3.72 32.81
CA GLY A 468 -2.29 4.88 33.67
C GLY A 468 -3.54 5.09 34.53
N GLY A 469 -4.46 4.13 34.54
CA GLY A 469 -5.72 4.19 35.30
C GLY A 469 -5.73 3.22 36.46
N ASP A 470 -6.06 3.70 37.61
CA ASP A 470 -6.54 3.08 38.86
C ASP A 470 -5.69 2.01 39.58
N ASP A 471 -4.71 1.34 38.96
CA ASP A 471 -3.79 0.44 39.65
C ASP A 471 -2.36 0.96 39.60
N ASP A 472 -1.90 1.55 40.69
CA ASP A 472 -0.57 2.18 40.87
C ASP A 472 0.64 1.25 40.64
N GLU A 473 0.44 -0.02 40.30
CA GLU A 473 1.52 -1.02 40.26
C GLU A 473 2.27 -1.06 38.91
N TYR A 474 1.66 -0.56 37.81
CA TYR A 474 2.22 -0.65 36.45
C TYR A 474 2.13 0.64 35.61
N GLY A 475 1.97 1.79 36.23
CA GLY A 475 1.83 3.05 35.52
C GLY A 475 3.11 3.46 34.76
N ASN A 476 2.96 3.75 33.46
CA ASN A 476 3.98 4.40 32.65
C ASN A 476 4.06 5.89 33.02
N TYR A 477 4.74 6.21 34.09
CA TYR A 477 5.03 7.60 34.40
C TYR A 477 6.23 8.05 33.58
N SER A 478 6.06 9.01 32.68
CA SER A 478 7.20 9.75 32.16
C SER A 478 7.88 10.46 33.33
N THR A 479 9.03 9.98 33.72
CA THR A 479 9.85 10.64 34.75
C THR A 479 10.40 11.93 34.15
N ILE A 480 9.76 13.06 34.48
CA ILE A 480 10.15 14.41 34.00
C ILE A 480 11.44 14.89 34.67
N ASP A 481 11.96 14.21 35.67
CA ASP A 481 13.12 14.74 36.41
C ASP A 481 14.24 13.69 36.63
N PRO A 482 15.30 13.72 35.78
CA PRO A 482 16.50 12.94 36.03
C PRO A 482 17.30 13.44 37.27
N LEU A 483 16.89 14.53 37.88
CA LEU A 483 17.57 15.13 39.05
C LEU A 483 16.83 14.87 40.37
N ASN A 484 15.63 14.25 40.33
CA ASN A 484 14.95 13.90 41.56
C ASN A 484 15.61 12.64 42.17
N THR A 485 16.63 12.84 42.96
CA THR A 485 17.14 11.83 43.88
C THR A 485 16.08 11.55 44.93
N ARG A 486 15.18 10.59 44.63
CA ARG A 486 14.29 10.00 45.62
C ARG A 486 15.14 9.31 46.67
N THR A 487 15.30 9.96 47.80
CA THR A 487 15.67 9.28 49.04
C THR A 487 14.56 8.26 49.35
N THR A 488 14.95 6.99 49.39
CA THR A 488 14.07 5.86 49.68
C THR A 488 13.41 5.98 51.04
N THR A 489 12.21 6.54 51.11
CA THR A 489 11.27 6.28 52.17
C THR A 489 9.88 6.19 51.53
N ASN A 490 9.52 4.97 51.13
CA ASN A 490 8.15 4.63 50.81
C ASN A 490 7.33 4.75 52.07
N THR A 491 6.50 5.80 52.12
CA THR A 491 5.28 5.79 52.95
C THR A 491 4.16 6.14 51.99
N HIS A 492 3.47 5.08 51.53
CA HIS A 492 2.15 5.22 50.95
C HIS A 492 1.20 5.78 52.05
N VAL A 493 0.51 6.89 51.76
CA VAL A 493 -0.71 7.31 52.42
C VAL A 493 -1.76 7.43 51.35
#